data_57a986a94960b8c1a99747a7c2aa4853
#
_entry.id   57a986a94960b8c1a99747a7c2aa4853
#
_cell.length_a   1.000
_cell.length_b   1.000
_cell.length_c   1.000
_cell.angle_alpha   90.00
_cell.angle_beta   90.00
_cell.angle_gamma   90.00
#
_symmetry.space_group_name_H-M   'P 1'
#
loop_
_entity.id
_entity.type
_entity.pdbx_description
1 polymer ?
#
loop_
_entity_poly.entity_id
_entity_poly.type
_entity_poly.pdbx_seq_one_letter_code
_entity_poly.pdbx_strand_id
1 'polypeptide(L)'
;MKVIVPAFMRPQMIARAHSSHLGPDACVRRARDVLFWPSMADQIKDQVQSCEVCNDFLARQQREPLMTHKIPETPWSKVGQDLFTLGDERYFVTVDYFSDYFELDLLSDTTAESVINATKRHFARHGIADMVTDNGPQYSSAQFSKFAREWEFQHTTSSPLHSQSNGKAESAVKIAKNLVKKAKRGNKDLQMSLLEWRNTPDNNGLSPVLKLMSRRTRTSIPTTEALLKPSVIDGVYENIKRKRQQAKAAYDKHAKPLPELHVGEPVRLQPVNPKALWEKGSCVAKIGPRSYLIETESGNLYRRNRKFIRQDPSQEQASSDSGGKNLPSQLSPKAESPTKSLSDAKANSPLKQAPTMTQTHESRQARATAVEETVTLQPQQTVVTRSGRTSVRPSRFDEFVT
;
A
#
# COMPACT_ATOMS: atom_id res chain seq x y z
N MET A 1 54.90 -6.47 -5.79
CA MET A 1 55.22 -7.89 -5.55
C MET A 1 54.20 -8.45 -4.60
N LYS A 2 53.65 -9.67 -4.85
CA LYS A 2 52.62 -10.31 -3.96
C LYS A 2 53.17 -11.66 -3.49
N VAL A 3 52.87 -12.01 -2.26
CA VAL A 3 53.26 -13.30 -1.71
C VAL A 3 52.26 -14.39 -2.23
N ILE A 4 52.82 -15.42 -2.87
CA ILE A 4 52.04 -16.60 -3.29
C ILE A 4 51.81 -17.48 -2.07
N VAL A 5 50.53 -17.71 -1.72
CA VAL A 5 50.18 -18.48 -0.52
C VAL A 5 49.95 -19.96 -0.87
N PRO A 6 50.73 -20.90 -0.30
CA PRO A 6 50.51 -22.34 -0.45
C PRO A 6 49.11 -22.75 0.07
N ALA A 7 48.57 -23.84 -0.49
CA ALA A 7 47.23 -24.29 -0.18
C ALA A 7 46.94 -24.49 1.33
N PHE A 8 47.87 -25.09 2.05
CA PHE A 8 47.74 -25.36 3.48
C PHE A 8 47.71 -24.09 4.36
N MET A 9 48.25 -22.95 3.88
CA MET A 9 48.24 -21.68 4.61
C MET A 9 47.03 -20.78 4.28
N ARG A 10 46.26 -21.09 3.22
CA ARG A 10 45.13 -20.25 2.77
C ARG A 10 44.06 -20.05 3.85
N PRO A 11 43.62 -21.10 4.61
CA PRO A 11 42.64 -20.90 5.68
C PRO A 11 43.13 -19.89 6.73
N GLN A 12 44.39 -19.92 7.12
CA GLN A 12 44.92 -18.98 8.08
C GLN A 12 44.96 -17.55 7.52
N MET A 13 45.30 -17.39 6.25
CA MET A 13 45.34 -16.06 5.61
C MET A 13 43.93 -15.49 5.42
N ILE A 14 42.97 -16.31 5.09
CA ILE A 14 41.53 -15.92 5.04
C ILE A 14 41.05 -15.44 6.42
N ALA A 15 41.32 -16.20 7.48
CA ALA A 15 40.98 -15.81 8.84
C ALA A 15 41.66 -14.46 9.24
N ARG A 16 42.94 -14.26 8.89
CA ARG A 16 43.61 -13.00 9.13
C ARG A 16 43.06 -11.84 8.30
N ALA A 17 42.66 -12.07 7.06
CA ALA A 17 42.03 -11.05 6.21
C ALA A 17 40.71 -10.59 6.79
N HIS A 18 39.96 -11.48 7.49
CA HIS A 18 38.67 -11.22 8.12
C HIS A 18 38.72 -10.90 9.63
N SER A 19 39.88 -10.88 10.23
CA SER A 19 40.05 -10.72 11.70
C SER A 19 39.36 -9.50 12.32
N SER A 20 39.12 -8.45 11.52
CA SER A 20 38.43 -7.21 11.95
C SER A 20 36.95 -7.18 11.58
N HIS A 21 36.36 -8.30 11.12
CA HIS A 21 34.97 -8.42 10.69
C HIS A 21 34.51 -7.33 9.70
N LEU A 22 35.42 -6.90 8.82
CA LEU A 22 35.09 -5.98 7.74
C LEU A 22 34.25 -6.67 6.66
N GLY A 23 33.51 -5.88 5.88
CA GLY A 23 32.71 -6.43 4.77
C GLY A 23 33.57 -7.10 3.69
N PRO A 24 32.96 -7.98 2.85
CA PRO A 24 33.69 -8.85 1.93
C PRO A 24 34.63 -8.11 0.99
N ASP A 25 34.17 -6.98 0.41
CA ASP A 25 35.01 -6.18 -0.51
C ASP A 25 36.22 -5.52 0.17
N ALA A 26 36.07 -5.15 1.45
CA ALA A 26 37.18 -4.57 2.21
C ALA A 26 38.26 -5.63 2.53
N CYS A 27 37.81 -6.82 2.94
CA CYS A 27 38.71 -7.97 3.19
C CYS A 27 39.47 -8.38 1.91
N VAL A 28 38.77 -8.46 0.79
CA VAL A 28 39.36 -8.77 -0.52
C VAL A 28 40.35 -7.70 -0.96
N ARG A 29 40.05 -6.41 -0.83
CA ARG A 29 40.98 -5.31 -1.17
C ARG A 29 42.26 -5.42 -0.34
N ARG A 30 42.11 -5.58 1.00
CA ARG A 30 43.27 -5.74 1.91
C ARG A 30 44.15 -6.92 1.53
N ALA A 31 43.55 -8.07 1.19
CA ALA A 31 44.32 -9.24 0.79
C ALA A 31 44.99 -9.08 -0.58
N ARG A 32 44.31 -8.47 -1.56
CA ARG A 32 44.85 -8.27 -2.94
C ARG A 32 46.11 -7.45 -3.02
N ASP A 33 46.35 -6.56 -2.08
CA ASP A 33 47.53 -5.72 -2.10
C ASP A 33 48.80 -6.53 -1.83
N VAL A 34 48.74 -7.58 -1.04
CA VAL A 34 49.90 -8.30 -0.51
C VAL A 34 49.93 -9.79 -0.81
N LEU A 35 48.74 -10.43 -1.06
CA LEU A 35 48.61 -11.88 -1.23
C LEU A 35 48.08 -12.24 -2.63
N PHE A 36 48.39 -13.48 -3.03
CA PHE A 36 47.82 -14.08 -4.24
C PHE A 36 47.68 -15.59 -4.13
N TRP A 37 46.51 -16.12 -4.47
CA TRP A 37 46.26 -17.51 -4.86
C TRP A 37 44.97 -17.59 -5.73
N PRO A 38 44.75 -18.67 -6.52
CA PRO A 38 43.54 -18.85 -7.31
C PRO A 38 42.31 -18.86 -6.45
N SER A 39 41.22 -18.18 -6.89
CA SER A 39 39.91 -18.06 -6.17
C SER A 39 39.99 -17.37 -4.80
N MET A 40 41.06 -16.62 -4.51
CA MET A 40 41.23 -15.93 -3.23
C MET A 40 40.01 -15.03 -2.87
N ALA A 41 39.51 -14.28 -3.86
CA ALA A 41 38.45 -13.34 -3.61
C ALA A 41 37.16 -14.04 -3.20
N ASP A 42 36.84 -15.17 -3.81
CA ASP A 42 35.62 -15.92 -3.54
C ASP A 42 35.71 -16.60 -2.17
N GLN A 43 36.82 -17.24 -1.87
CA GLN A 43 37.06 -17.87 -0.57
C GLN A 43 37.01 -16.87 0.60
N ILE A 44 37.54 -15.64 0.41
CA ILE A 44 37.39 -14.59 1.42
C ILE A 44 35.94 -14.14 1.56
N LYS A 45 35.20 -13.99 0.45
CA LYS A 45 33.80 -13.62 0.49
C LYS A 45 32.94 -14.69 1.20
N ASP A 46 33.16 -15.95 0.89
CA ASP A 46 32.48 -17.09 1.52
C ASP A 46 32.72 -17.10 3.03
N GLN A 47 33.97 -16.90 3.48
CA GLN A 47 34.30 -16.79 4.91
C GLN A 47 33.53 -15.62 5.60
N VAL A 48 33.45 -14.47 4.93
CA VAL A 48 32.70 -13.31 5.51
C VAL A 48 31.22 -13.60 5.56
N GLN A 49 30.65 -14.23 4.53
CA GLN A 49 29.23 -14.56 4.44
C GLN A 49 28.81 -15.62 5.46
N SER A 50 29.68 -16.60 5.76
CA SER A 50 29.44 -17.64 6.76
C SER A 50 29.77 -17.21 8.20
N CYS A 51 30.36 -16.05 8.40
CA CYS A 51 30.74 -15.57 9.73
C CYS A 51 29.50 -15.20 10.58
N GLU A 52 29.28 -15.90 11.68
CA GLU A 52 28.16 -15.63 12.58
C GLU A 52 28.16 -14.18 13.11
N VAL A 53 29.32 -13.71 13.58
CA VAL A 53 29.44 -12.33 14.09
C VAL A 53 29.04 -11.30 13.04
N CYS A 54 29.49 -11.46 11.79
CA CYS A 54 29.09 -10.54 10.72
C CYS A 54 27.59 -10.63 10.42
N ASN A 55 27.01 -11.81 10.52
CA ASN A 55 25.60 -12.05 10.25
C ASN A 55 24.68 -11.51 11.35
N ASP A 56 25.16 -11.35 12.59
CA ASP A 56 24.40 -10.70 13.67
C ASP A 56 24.26 -9.18 13.46
N PHE A 57 25.17 -8.55 12.70
CA PHE A 57 25.21 -7.13 12.42
C PHE A 57 24.89 -6.77 10.96
N LEU A 58 24.07 -7.57 10.29
CA LEU A 58 23.74 -7.34 8.89
C LEU A 58 23.11 -5.94 8.64
N ALA A 59 23.52 -5.31 7.56
CA ALA A 59 22.85 -4.10 7.08
C ALA A 59 21.43 -4.41 6.62
N ARG A 60 20.56 -3.39 6.62
CA ARG A 60 19.19 -3.51 6.08
C ARG A 60 19.22 -3.95 4.63
N GLN A 61 18.24 -4.76 4.25
CA GLN A 61 18.09 -5.19 2.87
C GLN A 61 17.78 -4.03 1.94
N GLN A 62 18.14 -4.21 0.67
CA GLN A 62 17.76 -3.29 -0.41
C GLN A 62 16.23 -3.19 -0.56
N ARG A 63 15.78 -2.11 -1.20
CA ARG A 63 14.37 -1.94 -1.53
C ARG A 63 13.99 -2.88 -2.67
N GLU A 64 12.83 -3.52 -2.55
CA GLU A 64 12.22 -4.25 -3.65
C GLU A 64 11.33 -3.33 -4.47
N PRO A 65 11.10 -3.62 -5.78
CA PRO A 65 10.20 -2.84 -6.62
C PRO A 65 8.81 -2.69 -6.01
N LEU A 66 8.18 -1.54 -6.20
CA LEU A 66 6.87 -1.26 -5.61
C LEU A 66 5.78 -2.17 -6.20
N MET A 67 5.10 -2.92 -5.35
CA MET A 67 3.87 -3.63 -5.71
C MET A 67 2.68 -2.69 -5.50
N THR A 68 2.02 -2.31 -6.59
CA THR A 68 0.85 -1.44 -6.52
C THR A 68 -0.42 -2.27 -6.40
N HIS A 69 -1.36 -1.85 -5.56
CA HIS A 69 -2.70 -2.43 -5.57
C HIS A 69 -3.39 -2.18 -6.91
N LYS A 70 -4.25 -3.13 -7.34
CA LYS A 70 -5.14 -2.90 -8.49
C LYS A 70 -5.92 -1.60 -8.26
N ILE A 71 -5.99 -0.75 -9.27
CA ILE A 71 -6.81 0.45 -9.24
C ILE A 71 -8.27 0.00 -9.36
N PRO A 72 -9.15 0.40 -8.43
CA PRO A 72 -10.58 0.15 -8.60
C PRO A 72 -11.10 0.87 -9.85
N GLU A 73 -12.10 0.31 -10.50
CA GLU A 73 -12.74 0.92 -11.68
C GLU A 73 -13.85 1.88 -11.27
N THR A 74 -14.40 1.68 -10.08
CA THR A 74 -15.50 2.50 -9.53
C THR A 74 -15.11 3.12 -8.18
N PRO A 75 -15.65 4.31 -7.88
CA PRO A 75 -15.48 4.91 -6.56
C PRO A 75 -16.03 4.02 -5.44
N TRP A 76 -15.38 4.06 -4.29
CA TRP A 76 -15.77 3.35 -3.06
C TRP A 76 -15.85 1.83 -3.16
N SER A 77 -15.36 1.21 -4.22
CA SER A 77 -15.32 -0.27 -4.31
C SER A 77 -14.16 -0.88 -3.52
N LYS A 78 -13.14 -0.09 -3.18
CA LYS A 78 -12.01 -0.50 -2.36
C LYS A 78 -11.54 0.64 -1.47
N VAL A 79 -11.49 0.38 -0.16
CA VAL A 79 -11.07 1.38 0.83
C VAL A 79 -9.86 0.92 1.64
N GLY A 80 -9.10 1.88 2.15
CA GLY A 80 -8.07 1.66 3.15
C GLY A 80 -8.50 2.24 4.48
N GLN A 81 -8.22 1.55 5.59
CA GLN A 81 -8.49 2.07 6.92
C GLN A 81 -7.23 2.12 7.77
N ASP A 82 -7.19 3.11 8.66
CA ASP A 82 -6.12 3.27 9.62
C ASP A 82 -6.58 4.10 10.83
N LEU A 83 -5.89 3.94 11.94
CA LEU A 83 -6.11 4.65 13.19
C LEU A 83 -4.92 5.53 13.50
N PHE A 84 -5.17 6.71 14.07
CA PHE A 84 -4.09 7.53 14.58
C PHE A 84 -4.49 8.30 15.83
N THR A 85 -3.50 8.60 16.65
CA THR A 85 -3.66 9.44 17.85
C THR A 85 -3.02 10.81 17.62
N LEU A 86 -3.67 11.85 18.12
CA LEU A 86 -3.16 13.21 18.12
C LEU A 86 -3.53 13.89 19.46
N GLY A 87 -2.55 14.07 20.35
CA GLY A 87 -2.81 14.34 21.75
C GLY A 87 -3.53 13.15 22.37
N ASP A 88 -4.59 13.41 23.12
CA ASP A 88 -5.42 12.37 23.76
C ASP A 88 -6.55 11.85 22.87
N GLU A 89 -6.72 12.44 21.69
CA GLU A 89 -7.79 12.09 20.77
C GLU A 89 -7.39 10.98 19.80
N ARG A 90 -8.31 10.05 19.58
CA ARG A 90 -8.16 8.89 18.68
C ARG A 90 -9.01 9.09 17.45
N TYR A 91 -8.39 9.05 16.30
CA TYR A 91 -9.04 9.26 15.02
C TYR A 91 -9.03 8.00 14.18
N PHE A 92 -10.11 7.82 13.44
CA PHE A 92 -10.29 6.74 12.49
C PHE A 92 -10.47 7.31 11.09
N VAL A 93 -9.71 6.79 10.13
CA VAL A 93 -9.75 7.20 8.72
C VAL A 93 -10.16 6.04 7.86
N THR A 94 -11.12 6.26 6.97
CA THR A 94 -11.45 5.36 5.86
C THR A 94 -11.26 6.11 4.55
N VAL A 95 -10.34 5.70 3.70
CA VAL A 95 -10.01 6.38 2.43
C VAL A 95 -10.34 5.51 1.23
N ASP A 96 -11.00 6.09 0.25
CA ASP A 96 -11.29 5.45 -1.03
C ASP A 96 -10.04 5.40 -1.94
N TYR A 97 -9.77 4.23 -2.50
CA TYR A 97 -8.63 4.00 -3.39
C TYR A 97 -8.76 4.68 -4.75
N PHE A 98 -9.99 4.97 -5.19
CA PHE A 98 -10.28 5.64 -6.46
C PHE A 98 -10.24 7.16 -6.33
N SER A 99 -11.03 7.72 -5.43
CA SER A 99 -11.27 9.16 -5.38
C SER A 99 -10.28 9.96 -4.53
N ASP A 100 -9.51 9.32 -3.66
CA ASP A 100 -8.77 9.92 -2.54
C ASP A 100 -9.69 10.50 -1.42
N TYR A 101 -11.01 10.43 -1.59
CA TYR A 101 -11.95 10.86 -0.58
C TYR A 101 -11.77 10.06 0.70
N PHE A 102 -11.78 10.71 1.83
CA PHE A 102 -11.75 10.00 3.11
C PHE A 102 -12.79 10.50 4.10
N GLU A 103 -13.27 9.57 4.91
CA GLU A 103 -14.03 9.82 6.13
C GLU A 103 -13.07 9.91 7.31
N LEU A 104 -13.41 10.75 8.28
CA LEU A 104 -12.62 10.98 9.50
C LEU A 104 -13.57 11.03 10.69
N ASP A 105 -13.44 10.08 11.58
CA ASP A 105 -14.19 10.01 12.84
C ASP A 105 -13.29 10.18 14.05
N LEU A 106 -13.81 10.82 15.07
CA LEU A 106 -13.27 10.78 16.43
C LEU A 106 -13.86 9.56 17.16
N LEU A 107 -13.00 8.73 17.73
CA LEU A 107 -13.40 7.55 18.49
C LEU A 107 -13.13 7.74 19.99
N SER A 108 -14.00 7.21 20.83
CA SER A 108 -13.82 7.13 22.28
C SER A 108 -12.69 6.17 22.65
N ASP A 109 -12.61 5.06 21.92
CA ASP A 109 -11.62 4.00 22.10
C ASP A 109 -11.21 3.38 20.74
N THR A 110 -10.24 2.46 20.76
CA THR A 110 -9.74 1.76 19.58
C THR A 110 -10.09 0.28 19.58
N THR A 111 -11.19 -0.09 20.24
CA THR A 111 -11.69 -1.48 20.25
C THR A 111 -12.17 -1.93 18.88
N ALA A 112 -12.22 -3.24 18.66
CA ALA A 112 -12.78 -3.80 17.44
C ALA A 112 -14.24 -3.36 17.23
N GLU A 113 -15.03 -3.27 18.29
CA GLU A 113 -16.42 -2.84 18.24
C GLU A 113 -16.56 -1.39 17.76
N SER A 114 -15.79 -0.46 18.33
CA SER A 114 -15.81 0.95 17.93
C SER A 114 -15.41 1.14 16.46
N VAL A 115 -14.39 0.41 15.99
CA VAL A 115 -13.95 0.42 14.58
C VAL A 115 -15.03 -0.18 13.66
N ILE A 116 -15.64 -1.30 14.04
CA ILE A 116 -16.74 -1.94 13.29
C ILE A 116 -17.92 -0.97 13.17
N ASN A 117 -18.33 -0.35 14.27
CA ASN A 117 -19.45 0.59 14.28
C ASN A 117 -19.19 1.83 13.42
N ALA A 118 -17.96 2.36 13.43
CA ALA A 118 -17.56 3.43 12.53
C ALA A 118 -17.57 2.98 11.06
N THR A 119 -17.04 1.80 10.78
CA THR A 119 -17.03 1.22 9.43
C THR A 119 -18.46 1.03 8.90
N LYS A 120 -19.38 0.51 9.73
CA LYS A 120 -20.79 0.35 9.36
C LYS A 120 -21.45 1.67 8.96
N ARG A 121 -21.13 2.78 9.66
CA ARG A 121 -21.62 4.13 9.30
C ARG A 121 -21.10 4.59 7.93
N HIS A 122 -19.82 4.29 7.63
CA HIS A 122 -19.25 4.61 6.33
C HIS A 122 -19.88 3.77 5.22
N PHE A 123 -20.04 2.46 5.45
CA PHE A 123 -20.68 1.56 4.49
C PHE A 123 -22.15 1.89 4.25
N ALA A 124 -22.89 2.27 5.29
CA ALA A 124 -24.30 2.72 5.15
C ALA A 124 -24.41 4.01 4.31
N ARG A 125 -23.37 4.85 4.28
CA ARG A 125 -23.32 6.11 3.54
C ARG A 125 -22.88 5.96 2.09
N HIS A 126 -21.91 5.08 1.84
CA HIS A 126 -21.21 4.99 0.56
C HIS A 126 -21.33 3.62 -0.12
N GLY A 127 -21.82 2.62 0.55
CA GLY A 127 -21.85 1.22 0.11
C GLY A 127 -20.75 0.38 0.74
N ILE A 128 -20.88 -0.94 0.62
CA ILE A 128 -19.90 -1.92 1.09
C ILE A 128 -18.71 -1.93 0.13
N ALA A 129 -17.51 -1.98 0.68
CA ALA A 129 -16.27 -1.95 -0.09
C ALA A 129 -15.26 -2.99 0.40
N ASP A 130 -14.46 -3.52 -0.50
CA ASP A 130 -13.27 -4.30 -0.13
C ASP A 130 -12.31 -3.46 0.67
N MET A 131 -11.66 -4.06 1.67
CA MET A 131 -10.91 -3.32 2.66
C MET A 131 -9.45 -3.75 2.75
N VAL A 132 -8.57 -2.75 2.88
CA VAL A 132 -7.16 -2.94 3.19
C VAL A 132 -6.83 -2.24 4.50
N THR A 133 -6.24 -2.96 5.45
CA THR A 133 -5.82 -2.40 6.74
C THR A 133 -4.40 -2.83 7.09
N ASP A 134 -3.87 -2.28 8.15
CA ASP A 134 -2.74 -2.91 8.85
C ASP A 134 -3.20 -4.18 9.60
N ASN A 135 -2.29 -4.82 10.31
CA ASN A 135 -2.59 -6.00 11.12
C ASN A 135 -2.77 -5.64 12.61
N GLY A 136 -3.39 -4.49 12.88
CA GLY A 136 -3.70 -4.08 14.24
C GLY A 136 -4.65 -5.06 14.96
N PRO A 137 -4.63 -5.10 16.30
CA PRO A 137 -5.44 -6.05 17.08
C PRO A 137 -6.94 -5.91 16.81
N GLN A 138 -7.46 -4.72 16.57
CA GLN A 138 -8.85 -4.45 16.22
C GLN A 138 -9.26 -5.13 14.90
N TYR A 139 -8.36 -5.16 13.90
CA TYR A 139 -8.60 -5.76 12.58
C TYR A 139 -8.32 -7.26 12.54
N SER A 140 -7.43 -7.76 13.39
CA SER A 140 -7.12 -9.20 13.50
C SER A 140 -8.05 -9.95 14.44
N SER A 141 -9.03 -9.28 15.05
CA SER A 141 -9.99 -9.86 15.99
C SER A 141 -10.99 -10.81 15.31
N ALA A 142 -11.49 -11.79 16.08
CA ALA A 142 -12.57 -12.66 15.64
C ALA A 142 -13.86 -11.88 15.32
N GLN A 143 -14.12 -10.79 16.05
CA GLN A 143 -15.26 -9.90 15.80
C GLN A 143 -15.18 -9.24 14.44
N PHE A 144 -14.01 -8.71 14.06
CA PHE A 144 -13.82 -8.09 12.75
C PHE A 144 -13.92 -9.10 11.61
N SER A 145 -13.37 -10.30 11.81
CA SER A 145 -13.49 -11.41 10.84
C SER A 145 -14.95 -11.87 10.68
N LYS A 146 -15.74 -11.87 11.75
CA LYS A 146 -17.18 -12.15 11.70
C LYS A 146 -17.91 -11.05 10.93
N PHE A 147 -17.63 -9.78 11.21
CA PHE A 147 -18.20 -8.64 10.52
C PHE A 147 -17.92 -8.68 9.00
N ALA A 148 -16.68 -9.00 8.60
CA ALA A 148 -16.33 -9.11 7.19
C ALA A 148 -17.13 -10.20 6.45
N ARG A 149 -17.37 -11.34 7.11
CA ARG A 149 -18.22 -12.41 6.55
C ARG A 149 -19.72 -12.02 6.48
N GLU A 150 -20.23 -11.40 7.53
CA GLU A 150 -21.64 -10.98 7.59
C GLU A 150 -21.99 -9.89 6.58
N TRP A 151 -21.03 -9.02 6.27
CA TRP A 151 -21.19 -7.93 5.31
C TRP A 151 -20.59 -8.25 3.94
N GLU A 152 -20.12 -9.47 3.73
CA GLU A 152 -19.65 -10.05 2.46
C GLU A 152 -18.59 -9.20 1.72
N PHE A 153 -17.60 -8.66 2.46
CA PHE A 153 -16.49 -7.93 1.86
C PHE A 153 -15.15 -8.62 2.09
N GLN A 154 -14.20 -8.41 1.15
CA GLN A 154 -12.84 -8.90 1.27
C GLN A 154 -12.02 -8.01 2.20
N HIS A 155 -11.48 -8.59 3.27
CA HIS A 155 -10.55 -7.92 4.16
C HIS A 155 -9.13 -8.42 3.92
N THR A 156 -8.23 -7.52 3.52
CA THR A 156 -6.82 -7.81 3.28
C THR A 156 -5.97 -7.06 4.28
N THR A 157 -5.17 -7.77 5.07
CA THR A 157 -4.22 -7.16 6.01
C THR A 157 -2.82 -7.04 5.41
N SER A 158 -2.15 -5.91 5.62
CA SER A 158 -0.75 -5.74 5.28
C SER A 158 0.16 -6.62 6.16
N SER A 159 1.35 -6.94 5.65
CA SER A 159 2.35 -7.64 6.45
C SER A 159 2.83 -6.76 7.61
N PRO A 160 2.95 -7.28 8.84
CA PRO A 160 3.47 -6.52 9.98
C PRO A 160 4.80 -5.84 9.66
N LEU A 161 5.03 -4.65 10.20
CA LEU A 161 6.20 -3.79 9.99
C LEU A 161 6.41 -3.32 8.54
N HIS A 162 5.48 -3.64 7.63
CA HIS A 162 5.52 -3.16 6.24
C HIS A 162 4.32 -2.27 5.92
N SER A 163 4.30 -1.11 6.53
CA SER A 163 3.24 -0.10 6.42
C SER A 163 2.99 0.34 4.97
N GLN A 164 3.99 0.28 4.10
CA GLN A 164 3.84 0.61 2.67
C GLN A 164 2.75 -0.19 1.94
N SER A 165 2.34 -1.33 2.48
CA SER A 165 1.20 -2.10 1.95
C SER A 165 -0.15 -1.40 2.22
N ASN A 166 -0.25 -0.51 3.22
CA ASN A 166 -1.40 0.35 3.50
C ASN A 166 -1.11 1.83 3.16
N GLY A 167 -0.21 2.09 2.22
CA GLY A 167 0.29 3.44 1.89
C GLY A 167 -0.81 4.43 1.49
N LYS A 168 -1.98 3.96 1.04
CA LYS A 168 -3.13 4.81 0.76
C LYS A 168 -3.71 5.40 2.05
N ALA A 169 -3.99 4.55 3.04
CA ALA A 169 -4.48 5.00 4.34
C ALA A 169 -3.43 5.84 5.09
N GLU A 170 -2.15 5.47 5.04
CA GLU A 170 -1.07 6.28 5.62
C GLU A 170 -1.01 7.69 5.02
N SER A 171 -1.20 7.81 3.71
CA SER A 171 -1.27 9.12 3.04
C SER A 171 -2.46 9.93 3.52
N ALA A 172 -3.63 9.31 3.66
CA ALA A 172 -4.84 9.96 4.19
C ALA A 172 -4.67 10.38 5.65
N VAL A 173 -4.08 9.52 6.50
CA VAL A 173 -3.72 9.85 7.89
C VAL A 173 -2.80 11.07 7.97
N LYS A 174 -1.80 11.16 7.09
CA LYS A 174 -0.89 12.31 7.04
C LYS A 174 -1.63 13.62 6.73
N ILE A 175 -2.57 13.57 5.79
CA ILE A 175 -3.42 14.71 5.44
C ILE A 175 -4.36 15.03 6.60
N ALA A 176 -5.06 14.05 7.15
CA ALA A 176 -5.99 14.21 8.26
C ALA A 176 -5.30 14.81 9.50
N LYS A 177 -4.13 14.28 9.89
CA LYS A 177 -3.32 14.86 10.98
C LYS A 177 -3.00 16.33 10.76
N ASN A 178 -2.65 16.71 9.54
CA ASN A 178 -2.35 18.11 9.22
C ASN A 178 -3.61 19.00 9.27
N LEU A 179 -4.76 18.50 8.79
CA LEU A 179 -6.03 19.21 8.89
C LEU A 179 -6.43 19.45 10.34
N VAL A 180 -6.41 18.39 11.17
CA VAL A 180 -6.74 18.47 12.60
C VAL A 180 -5.82 19.46 13.30
N LYS A 181 -4.49 19.37 13.11
CA LYS A 181 -3.51 20.29 13.72
C LYS A 181 -3.77 21.73 13.35
N LYS A 182 -4.05 22.00 12.06
CA LYS A 182 -4.30 23.37 11.56
C LYS A 182 -5.63 23.91 12.05
N ALA A 183 -6.69 23.09 12.05
CA ALA A 183 -7.99 23.48 12.58
C ALA A 183 -7.91 23.85 14.06
N LYS A 184 -7.29 22.99 14.90
CA LYS A 184 -7.07 23.26 16.32
C LYS A 184 -6.25 24.54 16.55
N ARG A 185 -5.11 24.70 15.85
CA ARG A 185 -4.25 25.86 16.03
C ARG A 185 -4.92 27.16 15.56
N GLY A 186 -5.71 27.09 14.49
CA GLY A 186 -6.43 28.23 13.91
C GLY A 186 -7.78 28.48 14.54
N ASN A 187 -8.18 27.72 15.56
CA ASN A 187 -9.52 27.73 16.16
C ASN A 187 -10.63 27.68 15.09
N LYS A 188 -10.47 26.78 14.11
CA LYS A 188 -11.41 26.57 13.00
C LYS A 188 -12.15 25.24 13.20
N ASP A 189 -13.37 25.18 12.67
CA ASP A 189 -14.15 23.95 12.63
C ASP A 189 -13.45 22.92 11.74
N LEU A 190 -13.21 21.73 12.31
CA LEU A 190 -12.59 20.59 11.61
C LEU A 190 -13.48 20.09 10.46
N GLN A 191 -14.80 20.06 10.66
CA GLN A 191 -15.73 19.57 9.62
C GLN A 191 -15.76 20.50 8.42
N MET A 192 -15.71 21.81 8.67
CA MET A 192 -15.57 22.80 7.59
C MET A 192 -14.22 22.63 6.87
N SER A 193 -13.13 22.43 7.59
CA SER A 193 -11.80 22.19 7.02
C SER A 193 -11.77 20.93 6.16
N LEU A 194 -12.48 19.88 6.58
CA LEU A 194 -12.60 18.62 5.84
C LEU A 194 -13.46 18.80 4.58
N LEU A 195 -14.55 19.54 4.67
CA LEU A 195 -15.40 19.89 3.53
C LEU A 195 -14.62 20.65 2.44
N GLU A 196 -13.86 21.66 2.84
CA GLU A 196 -13.02 22.45 1.92
C GLU A 196 -11.93 21.58 1.27
N TRP A 197 -11.27 20.74 2.05
CA TRP A 197 -10.27 19.82 1.52
C TRP A 197 -10.87 18.82 0.51
N ARG A 198 -12.04 18.25 0.79
CA ARG A 198 -12.75 17.33 -0.11
C ARG A 198 -13.10 17.97 -1.45
N ASN A 199 -13.32 19.28 -1.48
CA ASN A 199 -13.63 20.06 -2.67
C ASN A 199 -12.40 20.67 -3.36
N THR A 200 -11.21 20.60 -2.74
CA THR A 200 -9.99 21.18 -3.31
C THR A 200 -9.50 20.33 -4.49
N PRO A 201 -9.42 20.91 -5.71
CA PRO A 201 -8.93 20.18 -6.88
C PRO A 201 -7.43 19.85 -6.78
N ASP A 202 -7.06 18.72 -7.32
CA ASP A 202 -5.65 18.37 -7.57
C ASP A 202 -5.12 19.08 -8.84
N ASN A 203 -3.86 18.83 -9.19
CA ASN A 203 -3.21 19.43 -10.37
C ASN A 203 -3.91 19.11 -11.71
N ASN A 204 -4.83 18.15 -11.74
CA ASN A 204 -5.65 17.83 -12.93
C ASN A 204 -7.07 18.43 -12.83
N GLY A 205 -7.34 19.30 -11.87
CA GLY A 205 -8.64 19.92 -11.67
C GLY A 205 -9.69 19.02 -10.99
N LEU A 206 -9.30 17.81 -10.53
CA LEU A 206 -10.21 16.84 -9.95
C LEU A 206 -10.11 16.84 -8.43
N SER A 207 -11.19 17.20 -7.73
CA SER A 207 -11.27 17.10 -6.27
C SER A 207 -11.71 15.71 -5.82
N PRO A 208 -11.40 15.29 -4.56
CA PRO A 208 -11.86 14.01 -4.02
C PRO A 208 -13.37 13.82 -4.11
N VAL A 209 -14.15 14.85 -3.76
CA VAL A 209 -15.62 14.77 -3.82
C VAL A 209 -16.12 14.67 -5.26
N LEU A 210 -15.48 15.36 -6.19
CA LEU A 210 -15.84 15.31 -7.60
C LEU A 210 -15.61 13.91 -8.19
N LYS A 211 -14.50 13.25 -7.82
CA LYS A 211 -14.19 11.87 -8.22
C LYS A 211 -15.14 10.85 -7.57
N LEU A 212 -15.62 11.11 -6.34
CA LEU A 212 -16.53 10.20 -5.62
C LEU A 212 -17.99 10.37 -6.06
N MET A 213 -18.48 11.62 -6.14
CA MET A 213 -19.91 11.94 -6.28
C MET A 213 -20.27 12.46 -7.67
N SER A 214 -19.31 12.53 -8.60
CA SER A 214 -19.50 13.11 -9.95
C SER A 214 -20.02 14.56 -9.96
N ARG A 215 -19.87 15.29 -8.85
CA ARG A 215 -20.24 16.70 -8.69
C ARG A 215 -19.44 17.34 -7.57
N ARG A 216 -19.33 18.64 -7.55
CA ARG A 216 -18.86 19.39 -6.38
C ARG A 216 -19.96 19.47 -5.33
N THR A 217 -19.59 19.72 -4.09
CA THR A 217 -20.52 20.08 -3.02
C THR A 217 -20.40 21.57 -2.72
N ARG A 218 -21.47 22.16 -2.19
CA ARG A 218 -21.45 23.56 -1.76
C ARG A 218 -20.47 23.73 -0.60
N THR A 219 -19.63 24.74 -0.66
CA THR A 219 -18.62 25.09 0.36
C THR A 219 -18.77 26.54 0.78
N SER A 220 -17.82 27.06 1.59
CA SER A 220 -17.77 28.46 1.95
C SER A 220 -17.45 29.38 0.75
N ILE A 221 -16.82 28.83 -0.29
CA ILE A 221 -16.54 29.55 -1.54
C ILE A 221 -17.76 29.47 -2.45
N PRO A 222 -18.28 30.58 -2.96
CA PRO A 222 -19.38 30.61 -3.91
C PRO A 222 -19.08 29.72 -5.14
N THR A 223 -20.02 28.86 -5.48
CA THR A 223 -19.87 27.89 -6.56
C THR A 223 -21.07 27.98 -7.50
N THR A 224 -20.84 27.98 -8.80
CA THR A 224 -21.92 28.03 -9.80
C THR A 224 -22.74 26.74 -9.75
N GLU A 225 -24.04 26.86 -10.02
CA GLU A 225 -24.98 25.75 -10.02
C GLU A 225 -24.55 24.61 -10.97
N ALA A 226 -23.95 24.97 -12.11
CA ALA A 226 -23.44 24.01 -13.08
C ALA A 226 -22.41 23.02 -12.49
N LEU A 227 -21.56 23.48 -11.57
CA LEU A 227 -20.56 22.62 -10.90
C LEU A 227 -21.17 21.75 -9.79
N LEU A 228 -22.38 22.07 -9.33
CA LEU A 228 -23.11 21.30 -8.31
C LEU A 228 -23.95 20.17 -8.94
N LYS A 229 -24.23 20.25 -10.25
CA LYS A 229 -24.96 19.21 -10.98
C LYS A 229 -24.06 18.00 -11.23
N PRO A 230 -24.59 16.77 -11.10
CA PRO A 230 -23.83 15.58 -11.47
C PRO A 230 -23.42 15.59 -12.95
N SER A 231 -22.16 15.24 -13.21
CA SER A 231 -21.63 15.09 -14.57
C SER A 231 -20.68 13.90 -14.63
N VAL A 232 -20.74 13.15 -15.72
CA VAL A 232 -19.77 12.08 -15.95
C VAL A 232 -18.39 12.70 -16.17
N ILE A 233 -17.40 12.20 -15.46
CA ILE A 233 -16.02 12.68 -15.54
C ILE A 233 -15.18 11.59 -16.18
N ASP A 234 -14.79 11.83 -17.42
CA ASP A 234 -13.95 10.91 -18.19
C ASP A 234 -12.48 11.02 -17.77
N GLY A 235 -11.72 9.95 -17.98
CA GLY A 235 -10.28 9.93 -17.82
C GLY A 235 -9.78 9.92 -16.37
N VAL A 236 -10.63 9.76 -15.36
CA VAL A 236 -10.22 9.67 -13.94
C VAL A 236 -9.32 8.47 -13.71
N TYR A 237 -9.72 7.30 -14.21
CA TYR A 237 -8.94 6.06 -14.07
C TYR A 237 -7.55 6.19 -14.71
N GLU A 238 -7.46 6.72 -15.93
CA GLU A 238 -6.21 6.93 -16.66
C GLU A 238 -5.29 7.91 -15.92
N ASN A 239 -5.84 8.96 -15.34
CA ASN A 239 -5.08 9.91 -14.51
C ASN A 239 -4.50 9.24 -13.26
N ILE A 240 -5.29 8.42 -12.56
CA ILE A 240 -4.82 7.66 -11.40
C ILE A 240 -3.73 6.67 -11.82
N LYS A 241 -3.94 5.94 -12.92
CA LYS A 241 -2.99 4.98 -13.49
C LYS A 241 -1.65 5.66 -13.82
N ARG A 242 -1.69 6.80 -14.51
CA ARG A 242 -0.51 7.59 -14.85
C ARG A 242 0.27 8.05 -13.62
N LYS A 243 -0.43 8.62 -12.62
CA LYS A 243 0.19 9.04 -11.35
C LYS A 243 0.87 7.87 -10.63
N ARG A 244 0.20 6.72 -10.55
CA ARG A 244 0.77 5.52 -9.91
C ARG A 244 1.96 4.96 -10.66
N GLN A 245 1.95 4.97 -12.00
CA GLN A 245 3.09 4.54 -12.82
C GLN A 245 4.29 5.46 -12.61
N GLN A 246 4.10 6.77 -12.59
CA GLN A 246 5.18 7.74 -12.31
C GLN A 246 5.77 7.54 -10.91
N ALA A 247 4.92 7.40 -9.89
CA ALA A 247 5.36 7.13 -8.52
C ALA A 247 6.12 5.80 -8.41
N LYS A 248 5.63 4.75 -9.10
CA LYS A 248 6.31 3.46 -9.16
C LYS A 248 7.66 3.57 -9.85
N ALA A 249 7.75 4.20 -11.00
CA ALA A 249 9.01 4.38 -11.73
C ALA A 249 10.06 5.14 -10.90
N ALA A 250 9.65 6.21 -10.21
CA ALA A 250 10.52 6.96 -9.31
C ALA A 250 11.00 6.11 -8.12
N TYR A 251 10.11 5.30 -7.53
CA TYR A 251 10.45 4.42 -6.42
C TYR A 251 11.40 3.29 -6.85
N ASP A 252 11.13 2.68 -8.00
CA ASP A 252 11.84 1.49 -8.50
C ASP A 252 13.25 1.80 -9.04
N LYS A 253 13.58 3.07 -9.28
CA LYS A 253 14.89 3.49 -9.81
C LYS A 253 16.09 2.88 -9.09
N HIS A 254 15.97 2.63 -7.77
CA HIS A 254 17.02 2.04 -6.92
C HIS A 254 16.56 0.75 -6.24
N ALA A 255 15.51 0.13 -6.73
CA ALA A 255 14.96 -1.10 -6.18
C ALA A 255 15.42 -2.31 -7.00
N LYS A 256 15.66 -3.43 -6.32
CA LYS A 256 16.01 -4.71 -6.95
C LYS A 256 15.17 -5.83 -6.34
N PRO A 257 14.71 -6.79 -7.14
CA PRO A 257 13.99 -7.94 -6.59
C PRO A 257 14.89 -8.73 -5.65
N LEU A 258 14.31 -9.30 -4.62
CA LEU A 258 14.96 -10.26 -3.74
C LEU A 258 14.54 -11.67 -4.17
N PRO A 259 15.44 -12.68 -4.10
CA PRO A 259 15.07 -14.06 -4.34
C PRO A 259 13.92 -14.52 -3.43
N GLU A 260 13.08 -15.41 -3.91
CA GLU A 260 12.05 -16.03 -3.08
C GLU A 260 12.71 -16.94 -2.03
N LEU A 261 12.02 -17.12 -0.89
CA LEU A 261 12.43 -18.06 0.13
C LEU A 261 11.63 -19.34 -0.02
N HIS A 262 12.28 -20.47 0.22
CA HIS A 262 11.67 -21.79 0.23
C HIS A 262 11.33 -22.23 1.66
N VAL A 263 10.35 -23.12 1.80
CA VAL A 263 9.99 -23.71 3.09
C VAL A 263 11.18 -24.54 3.60
N GLY A 264 11.51 -24.38 4.88
CA GLY A 264 12.68 -25.01 5.51
C GLY A 264 13.99 -24.23 5.34
N GLU A 265 14.02 -23.19 4.51
CA GLU A 265 15.24 -22.42 4.27
C GLU A 265 15.67 -21.65 5.52
N PRO A 266 16.97 -21.76 5.94
CA PRO A 266 17.50 -21.03 7.07
C PRO A 266 17.56 -19.53 6.75
N VAL A 267 17.10 -18.74 7.70
CA VAL A 267 17.00 -17.29 7.52
C VAL A 267 17.39 -16.51 8.77
N ARG A 268 17.65 -15.25 8.58
CA ARG A 268 17.80 -14.28 9.68
C ARG A 268 16.74 -13.19 9.59
N LEU A 269 16.09 -12.91 10.72
CA LEU A 269 15.07 -11.87 10.86
C LEU A 269 15.71 -10.57 11.29
N GLN A 270 15.35 -9.48 10.61
CA GLN A 270 15.69 -8.14 11.06
C GLN A 270 14.93 -7.82 12.36
N PRO A 271 15.62 -7.40 13.43
CA PRO A 271 14.98 -7.03 14.67
C PRO A 271 14.11 -5.77 14.52
N VAL A 272 13.05 -5.68 15.34
CA VAL A 272 12.21 -4.47 15.43
C VAL A 272 13.00 -3.32 16.08
N ASN A 273 13.74 -3.63 17.15
CA ASN A 273 14.65 -2.68 17.76
C ASN A 273 15.95 -2.59 16.93
N PRO A 274 16.30 -1.41 16.38
CA PRO A 274 17.51 -1.24 15.57
C PRO A 274 18.83 -1.58 16.28
N LYS A 275 18.82 -1.65 17.61
CA LYS A 275 19.99 -1.99 18.44
C LYS A 275 20.12 -3.49 18.74
N ALA A 276 19.11 -4.28 18.42
CA ALA A 276 19.13 -5.73 18.62
C ALA A 276 19.82 -6.43 17.44
N LEU A 277 20.31 -7.64 17.70
CA LEU A 277 20.94 -8.49 16.69
C LEU A 277 19.90 -9.15 15.80
N TRP A 278 20.33 -9.59 14.61
CA TRP A 278 19.49 -10.36 13.70
C TRP A 278 19.25 -11.76 14.28
N GLU A 279 17.99 -12.17 14.34
CA GLU A 279 17.56 -13.42 14.96
C GLU A 279 17.55 -14.54 13.92
N LYS A 280 18.12 -15.71 14.27
CA LYS A 280 18.08 -16.92 13.43
C LYS A 280 16.69 -17.53 13.44
N GLY A 281 16.32 -18.15 12.32
CA GLY A 281 15.06 -18.87 12.17
C GLY A 281 14.99 -19.65 10.86
N SER A 282 13.83 -20.23 10.58
CA SER A 282 13.54 -20.97 9.35
C SER A 282 12.24 -20.51 8.71
N CYS A 283 12.16 -20.59 7.40
CA CYS A 283 10.95 -20.27 6.66
C CYS A 283 9.93 -21.40 6.77
N VAL A 284 8.79 -21.14 7.45
CA VAL A 284 7.73 -22.16 7.65
C VAL A 284 6.74 -22.13 6.48
N ALA A 285 6.34 -20.96 6.00
CA ALA A 285 5.38 -20.84 4.91
C ALA A 285 5.48 -19.50 4.18
N LYS A 286 5.11 -19.50 2.90
CA LYS A 286 4.84 -18.28 2.11
C LYS A 286 3.35 -17.95 2.18
N ILE A 287 3.00 -16.85 2.87
CA ILE A 287 1.60 -16.43 3.08
C ILE A 287 1.10 -15.52 1.95
N GLY A 288 2.01 -14.87 1.24
CA GLY A 288 1.68 -13.97 0.14
C GLY A 288 2.90 -13.59 -0.71
N PRO A 289 2.78 -12.74 -1.72
CA PRO A 289 3.85 -12.47 -2.69
C PRO A 289 5.20 -12.09 -2.06
N ARG A 290 5.17 -11.41 -0.91
CA ARG A 290 6.36 -11.00 -0.15
C ARG A 290 6.18 -11.17 1.36
N SER A 291 5.24 -12.01 1.77
CA SER A 291 4.89 -12.24 3.17
C SER A 291 5.18 -13.69 3.52
N TYR A 292 6.01 -13.90 4.52
CA TYR A 292 6.47 -15.21 4.97
C TYR A 292 6.18 -15.39 6.45
N LEU A 293 5.91 -16.63 6.84
CA LEU A 293 5.87 -17.08 8.23
C LEU A 293 7.24 -17.67 8.57
N ILE A 294 7.86 -17.14 9.59
CA ILE A 294 9.19 -17.53 10.03
C ILE A 294 9.10 -18.00 11.47
N GLU A 295 9.68 -19.15 11.75
CA GLU A 295 9.90 -19.66 13.10
C GLU A 295 11.33 -19.36 13.53
N THR A 296 11.49 -18.73 14.69
CA THR A 296 12.82 -18.43 15.24
C THR A 296 13.32 -19.58 16.09
N GLU A 297 14.63 -19.61 16.40
CA GLU A 297 15.23 -20.64 17.30
C GLU A 297 14.56 -20.64 18.69
N SER A 298 13.96 -19.52 19.11
CA SER A 298 13.18 -19.43 20.35
C SER A 298 11.76 -20.03 20.24
N GLY A 299 11.37 -20.59 19.08
CA GLY A 299 10.05 -21.18 18.83
C GLY A 299 8.94 -20.17 18.54
N ASN A 300 9.26 -18.89 18.40
CA ASN A 300 8.29 -17.87 18.08
C ASN A 300 7.99 -17.82 16.58
N LEU A 301 6.70 -17.71 16.23
CA LEU A 301 6.25 -17.57 14.86
C LEU A 301 6.00 -16.10 14.52
N TYR A 302 6.68 -15.60 13.49
CA TYR A 302 6.54 -14.22 13.02
C TYR A 302 6.12 -14.16 11.56
N ARG A 303 5.05 -13.43 11.26
CA ARG A 303 4.75 -13.02 9.90
C ARG A 303 5.62 -11.79 9.55
N ARG A 304 6.44 -11.90 8.49
CA ARG A 304 7.36 -10.82 8.06
C ARG A 304 7.33 -10.63 6.54
N ASN A 305 7.57 -9.40 6.11
CA ASN A 305 7.81 -9.11 4.69
C ASN A 305 9.23 -9.51 4.30
N ARG A 306 9.42 -9.97 3.05
CA ARG A 306 10.70 -10.45 2.49
C ARG A 306 11.88 -9.52 2.76
N LYS A 307 11.68 -8.23 2.72
CA LYS A 307 12.74 -7.23 2.95
C LYS A 307 13.31 -7.23 4.37
N PHE A 308 12.63 -7.85 5.33
CA PHE A 308 13.08 -8.00 6.73
C PHE A 308 13.67 -9.38 7.02
N ILE A 309 13.88 -10.18 5.99
CA ILE A 309 14.36 -11.55 6.10
C ILE A 309 15.57 -11.69 5.18
N ARG A 310 16.69 -12.20 5.68
CA ARG A 310 17.85 -12.62 4.88
C ARG A 310 17.99 -14.12 4.90
N GLN A 311 18.48 -14.70 3.82
CA GLN A 311 18.96 -16.06 3.78
C GLN A 311 20.18 -16.18 4.69
N ASP A 312 20.29 -17.26 5.46
CA ASP A 312 21.45 -17.53 6.33
C ASP A 312 22.34 -18.58 5.67
N PRO A 313 23.44 -18.19 5.02
CA PRO A 313 24.33 -19.14 4.35
C PRO A 313 25.15 -19.97 5.34
N SER A 314 25.17 -19.65 6.62
CA SER A 314 26.00 -20.35 7.62
C SER A 314 25.53 -21.78 7.89
N GLN A 315 24.29 -22.16 7.57
CA GLN A 315 23.77 -23.51 7.78
C GLN A 315 23.87 -24.43 6.55
N GLU A 316 24.06 -23.90 5.33
CA GLU A 316 24.21 -24.75 4.15
C GLU A 316 25.53 -25.53 4.15
N GLN A 317 26.57 -25.07 4.84
CA GLN A 317 27.86 -25.74 4.93
C GLN A 317 27.90 -26.90 5.96
N ALA A 318 27.01 -26.90 6.95
CA ALA A 318 26.96 -27.97 7.95
C ALA A 318 26.34 -29.28 7.41
N SER A 319 25.59 -29.22 6.31
CA SER A 319 24.97 -30.41 5.68
C SER A 319 25.83 -31.05 4.59
N SER A 320 26.89 -30.39 4.11
CA SER A 320 27.76 -30.91 3.06
C SER A 320 28.99 -31.68 3.55
N ASP A 321 29.27 -31.65 4.86
CA ASP A 321 30.47 -32.30 5.44
C ASP A 321 30.24 -33.70 6.06
N SER A 322 28.99 -34.21 5.96
CA SER A 322 28.67 -35.57 6.39
C SER A 322 28.15 -36.45 5.26
N GLY A 323 29.04 -37.05 4.47
CA GLY A 323 28.59 -38.09 3.55
C GLY A 323 29.40 -38.34 2.30
N GLY A 324 30.69 -38.53 2.45
CA GLY A 324 31.44 -39.20 1.39
C GLY A 324 31.39 -40.70 1.55
N LYS A 325 30.48 -41.40 0.84
CA LYS A 325 30.70 -42.81 0.41
C LYS A 325 29.83 -43.07 -0.83
N ASN A 326 30.51 -43.24 -1.94
CA ASN A 326 29.98 -43.75 -3.19
C ASN A 326 29.36 -45.16 -3.02
N LEU A 327 28.22 -45.37 -3.65
CA LEU A 327 27.88 -46.65 -4.29
C LEU A 327 26.93 -46.41 -5.47
N PRO A 328 26.99 -47.24 -6.55
CA PRO A 328 26.56 -46.80 -7.87
C PRO A 328 25.10 -47.07 -8.22
N SER A 329 24.66 -46.33 -9.21
CA SER A 329 23.44 -46.47 -10.03
C SER A 329 22.89 -47.88 -10.19
N GLN A 330 21.56 -47.98 -10.12
CA GLN A 330 20.76 -48.65 -11.18
C GLN A 330 19.25 -48.42 -11.00
N LEU A 331 18.62 -48.18 -12.17
CA LEU A 331 17.25 -48.52 -12.51
C LEU A 331 16.10 -47.55 -12.10
N SER A 332 15.72 -46.76 -13.08
CA SER A 332 14.35 -46.27 -13.25
C SER A 332 13.37 -47.45 -13.53
N PRO A 333 12.12 -47.28 -13.22
CA PRO A 333 11.10 -47.57 -14.22
C PRO A 333 10.14 -46.42 -14.51
N LYS A 334 9.80 -46.42 -15.81
CA LYS A 334 8.84 -45.59 -16.53
C LYS A 334 7.43 -45.60 -15.92
N ALA A 335 6.83 -44.48 -16.10
CA ALA A 335 5.48 -44.13 -16.51
C ALA A 335 4.38 -45.18 -16.48
N GLU A 336 3.22 -44.72 -16.06
CA GLU A 336 1.99 -44.87 -16.85
C GLU A 336 0.89 -43.99 -16.27
N SER A 337 0.31 -43.15 -17.13
CA SER A 337 -0.97 -42.48 -16.91
C SER A 337 -2.11 -43.47 -17.18
N PRO A 338 -3.26 -43.30 -16.59
CA PRO A 338 -4.46 -43.52 -17.36
C PRO A 338 -5.42 -42.34 -17.34
N THR A 339 -5.70 -41.89 -18.53
CA THR A 339 -6.96 -41.26 -18.95
C THR A 339 -8.15 -42.14 -18.69
N LYS A 340 -9.24 -41.61 -18.18
CA LYS A 340 -10.60 -41.99 -18.57
C LYS A 340 -11.60 -40.86 -18.31
N SER A 341 -12.23 -40.50 -19.39
CA SER A 341 -13.45 -39.74 -19.59
C SER A 341 -14.70 -40.47 -19.06
N LEU A 342 -15.72 -39.70 -18.73
CA LEU A 342 -17.16 -39.97 -18.93
C LEU A 342 -17.93 -38.81 -18.29
N SER A 343 -18.56 -37.98 -19.02
CA SER A 343 -19.87 -37.97 -19.74
C SER A 343 -21.02 -37.46 -18.87
N ASP A 344 -21.59 -36.36 -19.36
CA ASP A 344 -22.99 -35.98 -19.48
C ASP A 344 -23.98 -36.24 -18.35
N ALA A 345 -24.54 -35.15 -17.83
CA ALA A 345 -25.98 -35.11 -17.52
C ALA A 345 -26.54 -33.68 -17.69
N LYS A 346 -27.41 -33.54 -18.65
CA LYS A 346 -28.36 -32.45 -18.88
C LYS A 346 -29.45 -32.45 -17.81
N ALA A 347 -29.91 -31.25 -17.39
CA ALA A 347 -31.31 -30.97 -17.09
C ALA A 347 -31.53 -29.47 -16.96
N ASN A 348 -32.07 -28.85 -17.94
CA ASN A 348 -33.40 -28.22 -18.06
C ASN A 348 -33.79 -27.16 -17.03
N SER A 349 -33.96 -25.95 -17.61
CA SER A 349 -34.69 -24.78 -17.12
C SER A 349 -36.20 -25.07 -16.90
N PRO A 350 -36.96 -24.15 -16.24
CA PRO A 350 -37.55 -23.07 -17.01
C PRO A 350 -37.60 -21.68 -16.34
N LEU A 351 -37.55 -20.68 -17.19
CA LEU A 351 -37.89 -19.27 -16.96
C LEU A 351 -39.28 -19.08 -16.33
N LYS A 352 -39.42 -18.15 -15.38
CA LYS A 352 -40.64 -17.46 -15.07
C LYS A 352 -40.51 -15.97 -15.35
N GLN A 353 -41.39 -15.50 -16.20
CA GLN A 353 -41.59 -14.12 -16.63
C GLN A 353 -42.15 -13.26 -15.48
N ALA A 354 -41.65 -12.02 -15.37
CA ALA A 354 -42.22 -10.97 -14.54
C ALA A 354 -43.28 -10.17 -15.32
N PRO A 355 -44.30 -9.62 -14.67
CA PRO A 355 -45.37 -8.89 -15.34
C PRO A 355 -44.99 -7.42 -15.58
N THR A 356 -45.36 -6.96 -16.75
CA THR A 356 -45.32 -5.59 -17.26
C THR A 356 -46.35 -4.72 -16.52
N MET A 357 -45.90 -3.60 -15.93
CA MET A 357 -46.79 -2.55 -15.47
C MET A 357 -46.82 -1.38 -16.47
N THR A 358 -47.99 -1.14 -17.00
CA THR A 358 -48.37 -0.02 -17.88
C THR A 358 -48.40 1.28 -17.09
N GLN A 359 -47.69 2.29 -17.51
CA GLN A 359 -47.82 3.66 -17.00
C GLN A 359 -48.71 4.47 -17.95
N THR A 360 -49.75 5.02 -17.39
CA THR A 360 -50.64 6.02 -18.01
C THR A 360 -50.05 7.41 -17.85
N HIS A 361 -49.92 8.12 -18.97
CA HIS A 361 -49.59 9.55 -19.04
C HIS A 361 -50.80 10.41 -18.67
N GLU A 362 -50.66 11.30 -17.70
CA GLU A 362 -51.48 12.49 -17.59
C GLU A 362 -50.60 13.76 -17.75
N SER A 363 -50.89 14.48 -18.79
CA SER A 363 -50.34 15.78 -19.13
C SER A 363 -51.08 16.89 -18.36
N ARG A 364 -50.37 17.68 -17.58
CA ARG A 364 -50.87 18.98 -17.09
C ARG A 364 -49.97 20.08 -17.64
N GLN A 365 -50.51 20.83 -18.64
CA GLN A 365 -50.01 22.10 -19.11
C GLN A 365 -50.35 23.18 -18.05
N ALA A 366 -49.34 23.89 -17.56
CA ALA A 366 -49.50 25.17 -16.87
C ALA A 366 -48.84 26.27 -17.70
N ARG A 367 -49.65 27.21 -18.13
CA ARG A 367 -49.32 28.44 -18.83
C ARG A 367 -48.51 29.35 -17.92
N ALA A 368 -47.31 29.77 -18.32
CA ALA A 368 -46.59 30.89 -17.72
C ALA A 368 -46.63 32.09 -18.64
N THR A 369 -47.18 33.18 -18.14
CA THR A 369 -47.19 34.51 -18.74
C THR A 369 -45.82 35.16 -18.54
N ALA A 370 -45.21 35.58 -19.63
CA ALA A 370 -43.97 36.34 -19.62
C ALA A 370 -44.28 37.81 -19.25
N VAL A 371 -43.52 38.35 -18.31
CA VAL A 371 -43.38 39.78 -18.07
C VAL A 371 -41.94 40.14 -18.45
N GLU A 372 -41.80 40.94 -19.52
CA GLU A 372 -40.54 41.58 -19.91
C GLU A 372 -40.22 42.72 -18.95
N GLU A 373 -39.20 42.55 -18.11
CA GLU A 373 -38.55 43.67 -17.43
C GLU A 373 -37.28 44.06 -18.17
N THR A 374 -37.26 45.30 -18.64
CA THR A 374 -36.12 45.98 -19.28
C THR A 374 -35.06 46.26 -18.22
N VAL A 375 -33.97 45.52 -18.20
CA VAL A 375 -32.81 45.76 -17.32
C VAL A 375 -31.90 46.81 -17.97
N THR A 376 -31.80 47.98 -17.33
CA THR A 376 -30.86 49.05 -17.66
C THR A 376 -29.47 48.67 -17.17
N LEU A 377 -28.53 48.43 -18.08
CA LEU A 377 -27.12 48.11 -17.78
C LEU A 377 -26.41 49.34 -17.15
N GLN A 378 -25.95 49.18 -15.92
CA GLN A 378 -25.02 50.13 -15.29
C GLN A 378 -23.58 49.94 -15.80
N PRO A 379 -22.75 51.03 -15.87
CA PRO A 379 -21.40 50.93 -16.41
C PRO A 379 -20.48 50.11 -15.49
N GLN A 380 -19.69 49.20 -16.09
CA GLN A 380 -18.71 48.34 -15.42
C GLN A 380 -17.67 49.16 -14.64
N GLN A 381 -17.54 48.90 -13.35
CA GLN A 381 -16.50 49.49 -12.50
C GLN A 381 -15.13 48.90 -12.79
N THR A 382 -14.21 49.72 -13.26
CA THR A 382 -12.79 49.40 -13.44
C THR A 382 -12.00 49.77 -12.20
N VAL A 383 -11.20 48.82 -11.69
CA VAL A 383 -10.28 49.02 -10.55
C VAL A 383 -8.84 48.97 -11.05
N VAL A 384 -8.06 50.02 -10.77
CA VAL A 384 -6.62 50.03 -11.07
C VAL A 384 -5.87 49.46 -9.89
N THR A 385 -5.11 48.40 -10.11
CA THR A 385 -4.29 47.74 -9.07
C THR A 385 -3.03 48.56 -8.74
N ARG A 386 -2.42 48.34 -7.55
CA ARG A 386 -1.19 49.01 -7.09
C ARG A 386 0.01 48.90 -8.06
N SER A 387 -0.03 47.93 -8.99
CA SER A 387 0.95 47.74 -10.07
C SER A 387 0.60 48.43 -11.39
N GLY A 388 -0.42 49.29 -11.43
CA GLY A 388 -0.83 50.03 -12.63
C GLY A 388 -1.60 49.23 -13.68
N ARG A 389 -2.00 47.97 -13.37
CA ARG A 389 -2.84 47.19 -14.29
C ARG A 389 -4.31 47.45 -14.06
N THR A 390 -5.02 47.75 -15.13
CA THR A 390 -6.49 47.91 -15.12
C THR A 390 -7.13 46.52 -15.08
N SER A 391 -7.97 46.28 -14.07
CA SER A 391 -8.74 45.02 -13.93
C SER A 391 -10.22 45.36 -14.06
N VAL A 392 -10.92 44.65 -14.93
CA VAL A 392 -12.36 44.70 -15.08
C VAL A 392 -12.97 43.53 -14.35
N ARG A 393 -13.98 43.75 -13.53
CA ARG A 393 -14.71 42.70 -12.84
C ARG A 393 -15.32 41.72 -13.85
N PRO A 394 -15.07 40.41 -13.80
CA PRO A 394 -15.71 39.45 -14.69
C PRO A 394 -17.22 39.42 -14.48
N SER A 395 -18.00 39.48 -15.54
CA SER A 395 -19.48 39.49 -15.53
C SER A 395 -20.12 38.31 -14.76
N ARG A 396 -19.38 37.20 -14.59
CA ARG A 396 -19.81 36.07 -13.78
C ARG A 396 -20.00 36.36 -12.28
N PHE A 397 -19.63 37.54 -11.80
CA PHE A 397 -19.82 37.98 -10.42
C PHE A 397 -20.95 38.99 -10.25
N ASP A 398 -21.61 39.38 -11.34
CA ASP A 398 -22.69 40.37 -11.30
C ASP A 398 -23.98 39.77 -10.68
N GLU A 399 -24.11 38.43 -10.66
CA GLU A 399 -25.24 37.71 -10.06
C GLU A 399 -25.12 37.54 -8.51
N PHE A 400 -24.05 38.02 -7.90
CA PHE A 400 -23.77 37.84 -6.45
C PHE A 400 -23.87 39.17 -5.65
N VAL A 401 -24.49 40.20 -6.21
CA VAL A 401 -24.73 41.45 -5.50
C VAL A 401 -26.23 41.58 -5.23
N THR A 402 -26.68 41.00 -4.16
CA THR A 402 -27.87 41.36 -3.37
C THR A 402 -27.57 41.13 -1.92
#